data_44052125730f1f4fa5a88facfebf0ef9
#
_entry.id   44052125730f1f4fa5a88facfebf0ef9
#
_cell.length_a   1.000
_cell.length_b   1.000
_cell.length_c   1.000
_cell.angle_alpha   90.00
_cell.angle_beta   90.00
_cell.angle_gamma   90.00
#
_symmetry.space_group_name_H-M   'P 1'
#
loop_
_entity.id
_entity.type
_entity.pdbx_description
1 polymer ?
#
loop_
_entity_poly.entity_id
_entity_poly.type
_entity_poly.pdbx_seq_one_letter_code
_entity_poly.pdbx_strand_id
1 'polypeptide(L)'
;MDKKIENDSSIVIASDTSDSGNGKSKIRLMKDKLLLSCVEGNVSVGAFEIIYIETMGHRNIVHLKDQDFHIYEKLDTFEQLLRAHGFLRVHKSYLVNMQHIRNINSYVMTLDNGVKVSVPKARYKEVKREYADLK
;
A
#
# COMPACT_ATOMS: atom_id res chain seq x y z
N MET A 1 8.10 15.02 -22.44
CA MET A 1 7.66 14.98 -22.39
C MET A 1 7.19 14.62 -22.11
N ASP A 2 7.28 14.61 -21.45
CA ASP A 2 6.79 14.32 -21.11
C ASP A 2 6.43 13.90 -20.61
N LYS A 3 6.59 13.93 -20.12
CA LYS A 3 6.24 13.66 -19.76
C LYS A 3 5.86 13.08 -19.55
N LYS A 4 6.14 13.24 -19.29
CA LYS A 4 5.77 12.80 -19.24
C LYS A 4 5.62 12.04 -19.29
N ILE A 5 5.89 12.23 -19.10
CA ILE A 5 5.75 11.57 -19.31
C ILE A 5 5.77 10.91 -19.27
N GLU A 6 6.08 11.14 -18.94
CA GLU A 6 6.09 10.63 -19.05
C GLU A 6 5.88 9.84 -18.97
N ASN A 7 5.92 10.13 -18.71
CA ASN A 7 5.66 9.44 -18.74
C ASN A 7 5.47 8.61 -18.83
N ASP A 8 5.58 8.68 -18.69
CA ASP A 8 5.39 7.81 -18.80
C ASP A 8 5.32 6.87 -19.08
N SER A 9 5.54 6.83 -19.05
CA SER A 9 5.56 5.93 -19.29
C SER A 9 5.69 5.01 -19.37
N SER A 10 5.95 5.02 -19.16
CA SER A 10 6.12 4.19 -19.17
C SER A 10 5.92 3.30 -19.02
N ILE A 11 5.84 3.32 -18.83
CA ILE A 11 5.56 2.53 -18.65
C ILE A 11 5.16 1.56 -18.96
N VAL A 12 5.25 1.55 -19.00
CA VAL A 12 4.90 0.64 -19.18
C VAL A 12 4.70 -0.28 -19.38
N ILE A 13 5.00 -0.29 -19.42
CA ILE A 13 4.88 -1.12 -19.55
C ILE A 13 4.70 -2.08 -19.49
N ALA A 14 4.87 -2.02 -19.11
CA ALA A 14 4.79 -2.89 -18.94
C ALA A 14 4.33 -3.74 -19.04
N SER A 15 4.19 -3.57 -18.94
CA SER A 15 3.79 -4.38 -18.96
C SER A 15 3.43 -5.15 -19.35
N ASP A 16 3.61 -4.90 -19.49
CA ASP A 16 3.41 -5.60 -19.77
C ASP A 16 3.48 -6.53 -19.99
N THR A 17 3.90 -6.51 -19.92
CA THR A 17 4.11 -7.24 -20.02
C THR A 17 4.27 -8.24 -19.92
N SER A 18 4.62 -8.26 -19.52
CA SER A 18 4.89 -9.17 -19.36
C SER A 18 4.61 -10.11 -19.00
N ASP A 19 4.59 -10.09 -18.59
CA ASP A 19 4.42 -10.93 -18.22
C ASP A 19 3.90 -11.91 -18.48
N SER A 20 4.10 -11.96 -18.37
CA SER A 20 3.87 -12.97 -18.66
C SER A 20 3.15 -13.87 -18.31
N GLY A 21 2.80 -14.13 -18.38
CA GLY A 21 2.21 -15.14 -18.21
C GLY A 21 1.39 -15.43 -17.15
N ASN A 22 1.57 -16.08 -16.45
CA ASN A 22 0.80 -16.44 -15.45
C ASN A 22 1.16 -15.74 -14.37
N GLY A 23 0.90 -15.73 -13.52
CA GLY A 23 1.28 -15.04 -12.45
C GLY A 23 1.24 -13.67 -12.68
N LYS A 24 0.43 -13.20 -13.46
CA LYS A 24 0.44 -11.89 -13.68
C LYS A 24 0.08 -11.16 -12.51
N SER A 25 0.99 -10.76 -11.70
CA SER A 25 0.72 -9.89 -10.58
C SER A 25 0.32 -8.53 -11.10
N LYS A 26 -0.60 -7.91 -10.42
CA LYS A 26 -1.04 -6.55 -10.75
C LYS A 26 -0.21 -5.51 -10.04
N ILE A 27 0.81 -5.98 -9.31
CA ILE A 27 1.69 -5.10 -8.54
C ILE A 27 3.13 -5.39 -8.90
N ARG A 28 3.91 -4.36 -9.15
CA ARG A 28 5.34 -4.50 -9.33
C ARG A 28 6.03 -3.42 -8.52
N LEU A 29 7.01 -3.82 -7.74
CA LEU A 29 7.77 -2.89 -6.94
C LEU A 29 9.09 -2.63 -7.64
N MET A 30 9.41 -1.36 -7.86
CA MET A 30 10.66 -0.95 -8.48
C MET A 30 11.30 0.09 -7.57
N LYS A 31 12.23 -0.35 -6.76
CA LYS A 31 12.82 0.46 -5.73
C LYS A 31 11.74 0.91 -4.76
N ASP A 32 11.42 2.19 -4.72
CA ASP A 32 10.40 2.70 -3.82
C ASP A 32 9.11 3.07 -4.53
N LYS A 33 8.96 2.66 -5.79
CA LYS A 33 7.73 2.91 -6.53
C LYS A 33 6.98 1.63 -6.81
N LEU A 34 5.66 1.72 -6.77
CA LEU A 34 4.81 0.59 -7.12
C LEU A 34 4.09 0.90 -8.42
N LEU A 35 4.11 -0.08 -9.30
CA LEU A 35 3.33 -0.03 -10.54
C LEU A 35 2.10 -0.88 -10.29
N LEU A 36 0.92 -0.28 -10.39
CA LEU A 36 -0.33 -0.93 -10.04
C LEU A 36 -1.27 -0.98 -11.23
N SER A 37 -1.84 -2.16 -11.49
CA SER A 37 -2.87 -2.32 -12.50
C SER A 37 -4.21 -2.25 -11.79
N CYS A 38 -4.76 -1.07 -11.72
CA CYS A 38 -5.96 -0.80 -10.94
C CYS A 38 -7.21 -0.72 -11.80
N VAL A 39 -8.36 -0.71 -11.15
CA VAL A 39 -9.62 -0.51 -11.84
C VAL A 39 -9.59 0.83 -12.60
N GLU A 40 -8.97 1.84 -11.97
CA GLU A 40 -8.89 3.18 -12.55
C GLU A 40 -7.84 3.31 -13.66
N GLY A 41 -7.03 2.27 -13.86
CA GLY A 41 -5.99 2.29 -14.86
C GLY A 41 -4.65 1.88 -14.26
N ASN A 42 -3.62 1.92 -15.08
CA ASN A 42 -2.27 1.63 -14.62
C ASN A 42 -1.68 2.88 -14.01
N VAL A 43 -1.22 2.78 -12.77
CA VAL A 43 -0.68 3.92 -12.06
C VAL A 43 0.66 3.59 -11.45
N SER A 44 1.45 4.62 -11.24
CA SER A 44 2.75 4.50 -10.58
C SER A 44 2.70 5.39 -9.35
N VAL A 45 2.92 4.81 -8.17
CA VAL A 45 2.88 5.57 -6.94
C VAL A 45 4.13 5.28 -6.12
N GLY A 46 4.62 6.29 -5.42
CA GLY A 46 5.71 6.07 -4.47
C GLY A 46 5.18 5.34 -3.25
N ALA A 47 5.98 4.44 -2.72
CA ALA A 47 5.54 3.69 -1.54
C ALA A 47 5.17 4.63 -0.39
N PHE A 48 5.94 5.71 -0.20
CA PHE A 48 5.67 6.61 0.91
C PHE A 48 4.42 7.45 0.71
N GLU A 49 3.87 7.50 -0.51
CA GLU A 49 2.63 8.22 -0.76
C GLU A 49 1.42 7.44 -0.30
N ILE A 50 1.57 6.15 -0.11
CA ILE A 50 0.47 5.30 0.32
C ILE A 50 0.33 5.41 1.83
N ILE A 51 -0.86 5.80 2.28
CA ILE A 51 -1.13 5.93 3.71
C ILE A 51 -1.49 4.58 4.30
N TYR A 52 -2.42 3.89 3.67
CA TYR A 52 -2.76 2.53 4.07
C TYR A 52 -3.51 1.83 2.94
N ILE A 53 -3.60 0.52 3.05
CA ILE A 53 -4.33 -0.31 2.08
C ILE A 53 -5.32 -1.14 2.87
N GLU A 54 -6.57 -1.18 2.42
CA GLU A 54 -7.58 -1.96 3.10
C GLU A 54 -8.29 -2.90 2.15
N THR A 55 -8.70 -4.03 2.71
CA THR A 55 -9.46 -5.01 1.95
C THR A 55 -10.94 -4.69 2.08
N MET A 56 -11.63 -4.62 0.95
CA MET A 56 -13.07 -4.46 0.92
C MET A 56 -13.63 -5.44 -0.09
N GLY A 57 -14.27 -6.50 0.41
CA GLY A 57 -14.78 -7.53 -0.48
C GLY A 57 -13.65 -8.26 -1.18
N HIS A 58 -13.71 -8.30 -2.50
CA HIS A 58 -12.72 -9.03 -3.29
C HIS A 58 -11.57 -8.17 -3.78
N ARG A 59 -11.51 -6.94 -3.35
CA ARG A 59 -10.46 -6.05 -3.84
C ARG A 59 -9.87 -5.26 -2.70
N ASN A 60 -8.76 -4.63 -2.97
CA ASN A 60 -8.11 -3.76 -2.01
C ASN A 60 -8.17 -2.33 -2.51
N ILE A 61 -8.23 -1.41 -1.57
CA ILE A 61 -8.22 0.00 -1.87
C ILE A 61 -6.91 0.57 -1.35
N VAL A 62 -6.15 1.16 -2.26
CA VAL A 62 -4.88 1.79 -1.93
C VAL A 62 -5.17 3.28 -1.70
N HIS A 63 -5.01 3.72 -0.46
CA HIS A 63 -5.36 5.09 -0.07
C HIS A 63 -4.15 6.00 -0.04
N LEU A 64 -4.18 7.03 -0.88
CA LEU A 64 -3.20 8.10 -0.86
C LEU A 64 -3.87 9.31 -0.24
N LYS A 65 -3.16 10.42 -0.17
CA LYS A 65 -3.68 11.61 0.46
C LYS A 65 -4.95 12.13 -0.23
N ASP A 66 -4.92 12.20 -1.54
CA ASP A 66 -6.02 12.76 -2.29
C ASP A 66 -6.68 11.81 -3.27
N GLN A 67 -6.25 10.58 -3.30
CA GLN A 67 -6.75 9.61 -4.27
C GLN A 67 -6.81 8.23 -3.69
N ASP A 68 -7.74 7.43 -4.22
CA ASP A 68 -7.85 6.02 -3.87
C ASP A 68 -7.80 5.23 -5.16
N PHE A 69 -7.13 4.09 -5.11
CA PHE A 69 -7.08 3.19 -6.27
C PHE A 69 -7.58 1.83 -5.85
N HIS A 70 -8.38 1.21 -6.71
CA HIS A 70 -8.97 -0.09 -6.43
C HIS A 70 -8.25 -1.14 -7.26
N ILE A 71 -7.84 -2.21 -6.61
CA ILE A 71 -7.04 -3.22 -7.29
C ILE A 71 -7.47 -4.62 -6.82
N TYR A 72 -7.56 -5.54 -7.78
CA TYR A 72 -7.90 -6.93 -7.48
C TYR A 72 -6.60 -7.69 -7.23
N GLU A 73 -6.14 -7.61 -6.01
CA GLU A 73 -4.93 -8.30 -5.59
C GLU A 73 -5.05 -8.58 -4.09
N LYS A 74 -4.33 -9.56 -3.59
CA LYS A 74 -4.42 -9.91 -2.19
C LYS A 74 -3.63 -8.94 -1.33
N LEU A 75 -4.15 -8.66 -0.14
CA LEU A 75 -3.44 -7.81 0.80
C LEU A 75 -2.12 -8.44 1.21
N ASP A 76 -2.07 -9.78 1.26
CA ASP A 76 -0.82 -10.50 1.58
C ASP A 76 0.27 -10.16 0.58
N THR A 77 -0.08 -9.99 -0.69
CA THR A 77 0.91 -9.65 -1.72
C THR A 77 1.50 -8.27 -1.44
N PHE A 78 0.64 -7.32 -1.09
CA PHE A 78 1.12 -5.99 -0.71
C PHE A 78 2.00 -6.05 0.52
N GLU A 79 1.60 -6.85 1.50
CA GLU A 79 2.36 -6.96 2.74
C GLU A 79 3.77 -7.46 2.47
N GLN A 80 3.90 -8.51 1.66
CA GLN A 80 5.22 -9.06 1.33
C GLN A 80 6.10 -8.05 0.62
N LEU A 81 5.52 -7.31 -0.32
CA LEU A 81 6.30 -6.34 -1.09
C LEU A 81 6.68 -5.10 -0.29
N LEU A 82 5.82 -4.69 0.62
CA LEU A 82 5.99 -3.41 1.29
C LEU A 82 6.54 -3.51 2.70
N ARG A 83 6.81 -4.71 3.18
CA ARG A 83 7.36 -4.86 4.53
C ARG A 83 8.65 -4.08 4.70
N ALA A 84 9.53 -4.15 3.71
CA ALA A 84 10.81 -3.45 3.78
C ALA A 84 10.66 -1.94 3.68
N HIS A 85 9.48 -1.47 3.32
CA HIS A 85 9.21 -0.04 3.21
C HIS A 85 8.44 0.50 4.40
N GLY A 86 8.41 -0.26 5.49
CA GLY A 86 7.81 0.22 6.72
C GLY A 86 6.31 0.04 6.81
N PHE A 87 5.75 -0.88 6.04
CA PHE A 87 4.32 -1.18 6.14
C PHE A 87 4.11 -2.32 7.12
N LEU A 88 3.07 -2.20 7.91
CA LEU A 88 2.76 -3.18 8.95
C LEU A 88 1.31 -3.62 8.85
N ARG A 89 1.09 -4.94 8.88
CA ARG A 89 -0.25 -5.49 8.88
C ARG A 89 -0.82 -5.37 10.27
N VAL A 90 -1.69 -4.39 10.50
CA VAL A 90 -2.23 -4.12 11.84
C VAL A 90 -3.55 -4.84 12.10
N HIS A 91 -4.16 -5.35 11.03
CA HIS A 91 -5.45 -6.03 11.10
C HIS A 91 -5.53 -6.92 9.87
N LYS A 92 -6.36 -7.95 9.90
CA LYS A 92 -6.46 -8.83 8.74
C LYS A 92 -6.85 -8.06 7.47
N SER A 93 -7.50 -6.92 7.63
CA SER A 93 -7.97 -6.12 6.50
C SER A 93 -7.22 -4.82 6.29
N TYR A 94 -6.20 -4.53 7.10
CA TYR A 94 -5.49 -3.25 7.01
C TYR A 94 -3.98 -3.41 7.03
N LEU A 95 -3.35 -2.82 6.03
CA LEU A 95 -1.89 -2.72 5.95
C LEU A 95 -1.55 -1.24 5.99
N VAL A 96 -0.81 -0.80 6.98
CA VAL A 96 -0.58 0.62 7.24
C VAL A 96 0.87 0.99 7.04
N ASN A 97 1.10 2.12 6.39
CA ASN A 97 2.44 2.69 6.28
C ASN A 97 2.76 3.38 7.59
N MET A 98 3.74 2.85 8.33
CA MET A 98 4.04 3.36 9.65
C MET A 98 4.54 4.80 9.65
N GLN A 99 5.03 5.28 8.51
CA GLN A 99 5.46 6.67 8.42
C GLN A 99 4.29 7.64 8.47
N HIS A 100 3.08 7.15 8.24
CA HIS A 100 1.88 7.98 8.26
C HIS A 100 1.06 7.80 9.53
N ILE A 101 1.62 7.13 10.54
CA ILE A 101 0.92 6.99 11.82
C ILE A 101 1.19 8.23 12.63
N ARG A 102 0.11 8.88 13.08
CA ARG A 102 0.22 10.06 13.93
C ARG A 102 0.20 9.66 15.39
N ASN A 103 -0.59 8.68 15.73
CA ASN A 103 -0.80 8.33 17.13
C ASN A 103 -1.35 6.91 17.26
N ILE A 104 -0.93 6.21 18.32
CA ILE A 104 -1.52 4.92 18.68
C ILE A 104 -1.89 5.01 20.14
N ASN A 105 -3.17 4.86 20.45
CA ASN A 105 -3.64 4.97 21.80
C ASN A 105 -4.91 4.15 21.98
N SER A 106 -4.97 3.38 23.06
CA SER A 106 -6.18 2.64 23.42
C SER A 106 -6.71 1.78 22.29
N TYR A 107 -5.81 1.05 21.65
CA TYR A 107 -6.15 0.12 20.57
C TYR A 107 -6.66 0.82 19.30
N VAL A 108 -6.39 2.10 19.17
CA VAL A 108 -6.77 2.85 17.98
C VAL A 108 -5.54 3.55 17.42
N MET A 109 -5.35 3.39 16.13
CA MET A 109 -4.26 4.03 15.41
C MET A 109 -4.86 5.16 14.59
N THR A 110 -4.34 6.37 14.75
CA THR A 110 -4.78 7.52 13.99
C THR A 110 -3.72 7.82 12.94
N LEU A 111 -4.15 7.94 11.69
CA LEU A 111 -3.25 8.19 10.58
C LEU A 111 -3.22 9.68 10.23
N ASP A 112 -2.26 10.07 9.42
CA ASP A 112 -2.08 11.48 9.06
C ASP A 112 -3.30 12.11 8.43
N ASN A 113 -4.08 11.33 7.70
CA ASN A 113 -5.28 11.85 7.07
C ASN A 113 -6.51 11.83 7.99
N GLY A 114 -6.29 11.52 9.27
CA GLY A 114 -7.39 11.53 10.24
C GLY A 114 -8.13 10.21 10.36
N VAL A 115 -7.83 9.24 9.50
CA VAL A 115 -8.50 7.95 9.56
C VAL A 115 -8.05 7.22 10.82
N LYS A 116 -8.99 6.54 11.47
CA LYS A 116 -8.71 5.76 12.67
C LYS A 116 -8.89 4.29 12.34
N VAL A 117 -7.89 3.51 12.71
CA VAL A 117 -7.89 2.07 12.47
C VAL A 117 -7.82 1.36 13.80
N SER A 118 -8.75 0.41 14.02
CA SER A 118 -8.75 -0.38 15.24
C SER A 118 -7.62 -1.41 15.15
N VAL A 119 -6.87 -1.55 16.22
CA VAL A 119 -5.81 -2.54 16.30
C VAL A 119 -6.28 -3.66 17.23
N PRO A 120 -6.39 -4.90 16.75
CA PRO A 120 -6.83 -6.00 17.59
C PRO A 120 -5.95 -6.12 18.82
N LYS A 121 -6.56 -6.46 19.94
CA LYS A 121 -5.84 -6.59 21.20
C LYS A 121 -4.66 -7.55 21.06
N ALA A 122 -4.85 -8.63 20.34
CA ALA A 122 -3.80 -9.63 20.16
C ALA A 122 -2.58 -9.11 19.43
N ARG A 123 -2.72 -8.04 18.64
CA ARG A 123 -1.63 -7.48 17.86
C ARG A 123 -1.12 -6.16 18.41
N TYR A 124 -1.78 -5.62 19.38
CA TYR A 124 -1.52 -4.25 19.83
C TYR A 124 -0.10 -4.08 20.36
N LYS A 125 0.35 -5.02 21.18
CA LYS A 125 1.69 -4.92 21.77
C LYS A 125 2.77 -4.98 20.70
N GLU A 126 2.61 -5.88 19.75
CA GLU A 126 3.56 -6.02 18.66
C GLU A 126 3.57 -4.79 17.77
N VAL A 127 2.39 -4.26 17.46
CA VAL A 127 2.26 -3.08 16.62
C VAL A 127 2.95 -1.88 17.27
N LYS A 128 2.73 -1.69 18.56
CA LYS A 128 3.36 -0.59 19.27
C LYS A 128 4.89 -0.74 19.28
N ARG A 129 5.38 -1.95 19.44
CA ARG A 129 6.82 -2.19 19.44
C ARG A 129 7.42 -1.91 18.08
N GLU A 130 6.77 -2.39 17.02
CA GLU A 130 7.26 -2.15 15.67
C GLU A 130 7.30 -0.66 15.35
N TYR A 131 6.27 0.05 15.77
CA TYR A 131 6.22 1.49 15.54
C TYR A 131 7.33 2.22 16.32
N ALA A 132 7.57 1.79 17.54
CA ALA A 132 8.62 2.40 18.35
C ALA A 132 10.01 2.15 17.75
N ASP A 133 10.21 0.95 17.19
CA ASP A 133 11.50 0.61 16.58
C ASP A 133 11.77 1.42 15.32
N LEU A 134 10.73 1.90 14.68
CA LEU A 134 10.88 2.66 13.46
C LEU A 134 11.45 4.04 13.73
N LYS A 135 11.20 4.57 14.89
CA LYS A 135 11.70 5.90 15.23
C LYS A 135 13.18 5.88 15.62
#